data_e4f06513e449847b48d26fa8b73e9997
#
_entry.id   e4f06513e449847b48d26fa8b73e9997
#
_cell.length_a   1.000
_cell.length_b   1.000
_cell.length_c   1.000
_cell.angle_alpha   90.00
_cell.angle_beta   90.00
_cell.angle_gamma   90.00
#
_symmetry.space_group_name_H-M   'P 1'
#
loop_
_entity.id
_entity.type
_entity.pdbx_description
1 polymer ?
#
loop_
_entity_poly.entity_id
_entity_poly.type
_entity_poly.pdbx_seq_one_letter_code
_entity_poly.pdbx_strand_id
1 'polypeptide(L)'
;MNLKGGIKLLFIWALLFLVSPVFSQYATSGKITFERRTNLEKRFTDKRMKRMINETNKIRTEKFELLFNDTCSIFKAIPEQGTSDQMSWMTSKNTYYQQLQKKSQLTILAVFGQNIYILDSLPSRQWKITDNKRVISGYDCRKAIYQKNDSTRIYAWYTSALIPSVGPEGFCGLPGTILGLASEDGGIIYFAKNIELIKPKKEDLVLPIGKNKVFTLDELRLKIEKEYGNTRWGKGMFDELFRWL
;
A
#
# COMPACT_ATOMS: atom_id res chain seq x y z
N MET A 1 -6.70 46.26 -52.73
CA MET A 1 -6.36 46.16 -51.31
C MET A 1 -6.76 44.77 -50.81
N ASN A 2 -5.79 43.89 -50.60
CA ASN A 2 -6.05 42.44 -50.42
C ASN A 2 -6.51 42.12 -48.95
N LEU A 3 -7.82 42.06 -48.72
CA LEU A 3 -8.40 41.63 -47.45
C LEU A 3 -8.32 40.10 -47.18
N LYS A 4 -7.94 39.29 -48.19
CA LYS A 4 -7.89 37.83 -48.08
C LYS A 4 -6.67 37.28 -47.35
N GLY A 5 -5.61 38.06 -47.19
CA GLY A 5 -4.38 37.65 -46.47
C GLY A 5 -4.48 37.73 -44.95
N GLY A 6 -5.20 38.70 -44.40
CA GLY A 6 -5.34 38.94 -42.97
C GLY A 6 -6.16 37.89 -42.21
N ILE A 7 -7.19 37.32 -42.86
CA ILE A 7 -8.05 36.35 -42.23
C ILE A 7 -7.34 34.98 -42.04
N LYS A 8 -6.46 34.61 -43.00
CA LYS A 8 -5.67 33.36 -42.87
C LYS A 8 -4.63 33.43 -41.76
N LEU A 9 -4.00 34.61 -41.54
CA LEU A 9 -3.06 34.79 -40.43
C LEU A 9 -3.75 34.73 -39.03
N LEU A 10 -4.94 35.31 -38.91
CA LEU A 10 -5.73 35.27 -37.68
C LEU A 10 -6.18 33.84 -37.30
N PHE A 11 -6.51 33.01 -38.29
CA PHE A 11 -6.85 31.57 -38.04
C PHE A 11 -5.64 30.77 -37.57
N ILE A 12 -4.44 31.02 -38.06
CA ILE A 12 -3.23 30.31 -37.64
C ILE A 12 -2.84 30.73 -36.21
N TRP A 13 -3.02 31.98 -35.80
CA TRP A 13 -2.83 32.42 -34.44
C TRP A 13 -3.85 31.88 -33.45
N ALA A 14 -5.10 31.74 -33.85
CA ALA A 14 -6.15 31.13 -33.05
C ALA A 14 -5.92 29.62 -32.80
N LEU A 15 -5.31 28.90 -33.77
CA LEU A 15 -4.98 27.46 -33.61
C LEU A 15 -3.79 27.24 -32.68
N LEU A 16 -2.85 28.19 -32.56
CA LEU A 16 -1.70 28.09 -31.67
C LEU A 16 -2.06 28.30 -30.18
N PHE A 17 -3.21 28.93 -29.87
CA PHE A 17 -3.70 29.11 -28.50
C PHE A 17 -4.43 27.88 -27.94
N LEU A 18 -4.77 26.87 -28.76
CA LEU A 18 -5.47 25.66 -28.32
C LEU A 18 -4.52 24.55 -27.84
N VAL A 19 -3.20 24.73 -27.96
CA VAL A 19 -2.21 23.82 -27.35
C VAL A 19 -1.97 24.28 -25.92
N SER A 20 -2.92 23.98 -25.01
CA SER A 20 -2.66 24.09 -23.59
C SER A 20 -1.51 23.13 -23.25
N PRO A 21 -0.37 23.60 -22.69
CA PRO A 21 0.67 22.69 -22.26
C PRO A 21 0.06 21.80 -21.16
N VAL A 22 -0.09 20.53 -21.47
CA VAL A 22 -0.40 19.51 -20.45
C VAL A 22 0.83 19.38 -19.58
N PHE A 23 0.94 20.23 -18.55
CA PHE A 23 1.92 20.02 -17.49
C PHE A 23 1.52 18.73 -16.77
N SER A 24 2.28 17.67 -16.99
CA SER A 24 2.24 16.51 -16.13
C SER A 24 2.65 16.95 -14.73
N GLN A 25 1.68 17.16 -13.86
CA GLN A 25 1.93 17.57 -12.47
C GLN A 25 2.48 16.36 -11.72
N TYR A 26 3.78 16.37 -11.47
CA TYR A 26 4.40 15.44 -10.55
C TYR A 26 4.08 15.85 -9.12
N ALA A 27 3.40 14.99 -8.38
CA ALA A 27 3.06 15.26 -6.98
C ALA A 27 4.06 14.59 -6.03
N THR A 28 4.48 15.34 -5.01
CA THR A 28 5.38 14.85 -3.95
C THR A 28 4.67 14.60 -2.64
N SER A 29 3.38 14.93 -2.55
CA SER A 29 2.58 14.73 -1.33
C SER A 29 1.13 14.44 -1.68
N GLY A 30 0.45 13.73 -0.78
CA GLY A 30 -0.96 13.41 -0.98
C GLY A 30 -1.52 12.50 0.09
N LYS A 31 -2.80 12.18 -0.11
CA LYS A 31 -3.57 11.17 0.61
C LYS A 31 -4.19 10.22 -0.40
N ILE A 32 -4.01 8.92 -0.18
CA ILE A 32 -4.62 7.88 -0.99
C ILE A 32 -5.48 7.00 -0.12
N THR A 33 -6.74 6.82 -0.51
CA THR A 33 -7.62 5.83 0.11
C THR A 33 -7.58 4.55 -0.71
N PHE A 34 -7.18 3.45 -0.07
CA PHE A 34 -7.16 2.11 -0.66
C PHE A 34 -8.35 1.29 -0.18
N GLU A 35 -8.83 0.44 -1.07
CA GLU A 35 -9.68 -0.69 -0.74
C GLU A 35 -8.84 -1.97 -0.76
N ARG A 36 -8.84 -2.70 0.37
CA ARG A 36 -8.29 -4.06 0.45
C ARG A 36 -9.41 -5.06 0.31
N ARG A 37 -9.24 -6.04 -0.57
CA ARG A 37 -10.09 -7.23 -0.67
C ARG A 37 -9.28 -8.44 -0.27
N THR A 38 -9.75 -9.16 0.74
CA THR A 38 -9.12 -10.39 1.25
C THR A 38 -10.06 -11.56 1.01
N ASN A 39 -9.57 -12.58 0.28
CA ASN A 39 -10.27 -13.85 0.14
C ASN A 39 -9.88 -14.76 1.30
N LEU A 40 -10.77 -14.94 2.27
CA LEU A 40 -10.52 -15.71 3.49
C LEU A 40 -10.34 -17.21 3.20
N GLU A 41 -10.99 -17.77 2.18
CA GLU A 41 -10.82 -19.17 1.79
C GLU A 41 -9.39 -19.47 1.33
N LYS A 42 -8.78 -18.52 0.60
CA LYS A 42 -7.39 -18.62 0.16
C LYS A 42 -6.40 -18.35 1.29
N ARG A 43 -6.82 -17.54 2.27
CA ARG A 43 -5.98 -17.14 3.39
C ARG A 43 -5.82 -18.23 4.42
N PHE A 44 -6.91 -18.93 4.76
CA PHE A 44 -6.93 -19.94 5.81
C PHE A 44 -6.92 -21.35 5.22
N THR A 45 -5.95 -22.15 5.66
CA THR A 45 -5.84 -23.58 5.31
C THR A 45 -6.42 -24.49 6.39
N ASP A 46 -6.50 -24.00 7.63
CA ASP A 46 -7.02 -24.75 8.77
C ASP A 46 -8.53 -25.02 8.64
N LYS A 47 -8.93 -26.28 8.90
CA LYS A 47 -10.32 -26.72 8.75
C LYS A 47 -11.30 -26.02 9.69
N ARG A 48 -10.87 -25.59 10.89
CA ARG A 48 -11.75 -24.89 11.85
C ARG A 48 -12.05 -23.48 11.34
N MET A 49 -11.02 -22.80 10.84
CA MET A 49 -11.18 -21.47 10.25
C MET A 49 -12.09 -21.53 9.02
N LYS A 50 -11.89 -22.50 8.14
CA LYS A 50 -12.73 -22.69 6.95
C LYS A 50 -14.21 -22.93 7.26
N ARG A 51 -14.56 -23.56 8.39
CA ARG A 51 -15.96 -23.74 8.80
C ARG A 51 -16.68 -22.42 9.15
N MET A 52 -15.93 -21.38 9.49
CA MET A 52 -16.49 -20.05 9.78
C MET A 52 -16.67 -19.20 8.51
N ILE A 53 -16.11 -19.66 7.39
CA ILE A 53 -16.15 -18.97 6.11
C ILE A 53 -17.29 -19.56 5.26
N ASN A 54 -18.10 -18.68 4.69
CA ASN A 54 -19.22 -19.04 3.82
C ASN A 54 -19.33 -18.01 2.66
N GLU A 55 -20.27 -18.21 1.75
CA GLU A 55 -20.46 -17.36 0.58
C GLU A 55 -20.63 -15.86 0.90
N THR A 56 -21.21 -15.54 2.07
CA THR A 56 -21.48 -14.15 2.44
C THR A 56 -20.29 -13.42 3.06
N ASN A 57 -19.33 -14.16 3.64
CA ASN A 57 -18.19 -13.58 4.35
C ASN A 57 -16.81 -13.93 3.77
N LYS A 58 -16.75 -14.78 2.73
CA LYS A 58 -15.48 -15.21 2.12
C LYS A 58 -14.62 -14.10 1.56
N ILE A 59 -15.22 -13.00 1.17
CA ILE A 59 -14.51 -11.80 0.72
C ILE A 59 -14.71 -10.68 1.74
N ARG A 60 -13.61 -10.25 2.35
CA ARG A 60 -13.61 -9.08 3.21
C ARG A 60 -13.10 -7.87 2.45
N THR A 61 -13.82 -6.76 2.61
CA THR A 61 -13.44 -5.47 2.03
C THR A 61 -13.19 -4.48 3.16
N GLU A 62 -12.01 -3.87 3.19
CA GLU A 62 -11.60 -2.94 4.23
C GLU A 62 -10.91 -1.73 3.61
N LYS A 63 -10.97 -0.59 4.28
CA LYS A 63 -10.38 0.65 3.80
C LYS A 63 -9.11 0.99 4.56
N PHE A 64 -8.14 1.49 3.82
CA PHE A 64 -6.86 1.97 4.34
C PHE A 64 -6.56 3.34 3.77
N GLU A 65 -5.76 4.12 4.49
CA GLU A 65 -5.22 5.38 3.99
C GLU A 65 -3.71 5.35 3.95
N LEU A 66 -3.15 5.97 2.94
CA LEU A 66 -1.74 6.31 2.82
C LEU A 66 -1.62 7.83 2.77
N LEU A 67 -1.04 8.42 3.80
CA LEU A 67 -0.60 9.80 3.81
C LEU A 67 0.89 9.84 3.49
N PHE A 68 1.33 10.73 2.62
CA PHE A 68 2.74 10.81 2.23
C PHE A 68 3.16 12.22 1.84
N ASN A 69 4.45 12.47 2.02
CA ASN A 69 5.18 13.59 1.43
C ASN A 69 6.56 13.10 0.95
N ASP A 70 7.45 14.02 0.59
CA ASP A 70 8.82 13.74 0.13
C ASP A 70 9.75 13.17 1.21
N THR A 71 9.39 13.26 2.50
CA THR A 71 10.22 12.84 3.63
C THR A 71 9.72 11.58 4.32
N CYS A 72 8.41 11.39 4.39
CA CYS A 72 7.82 10.25 5.13
C CYS A 72 6.44 9.86 4.60
N SER A 73 5.98 8.68 5.01
CA SER A 73 4.64 8.19 4.76
C SER A 73 4.09 7.41 5.94
N ILE A 74 2.77 7.37 6.07
CA ILE A 74 2.06 6.49 6.99
C ILE A 74 0.93 5.78 6.25
N PHE A 75 0.92 4.44 6.34
CA PHE A 75 -0.15 3.59 5.85
C PHE A 75 -0.84 2.94 7.04
N LYS A 76 -2.15 3.08 7.15
CA LYS A 76 -2.94 2.55 8.27
C LYS A 76 -4.38 2.23 7.87
N ALA A 77 -5.05 1.38 8.62
CA ALA A 77 -6.47 1.11 8.44
C ALA A 77 -7.33 2.34 8.79
N ILE A 78 -8.39 2.56 8.03
CA ILE A 78 -9.45 3.51 8.38
C ILE A 78 -10.45 2.76 9.25
N PRO A 79 -10.72 3.20 10.48
CA PRO A 79 -11.72 2.57 11.34
C PRO A 79 -13.10 2.57 10.66
N GLU A 80 -13.76 1.42 10.66
CA GLU A 80 -15.15 1.33 10.22
C GLU A 80 -16.06 1.95 11.27
N GLN A 81 -16.93 2.86 10.85
CA GLN A 81 -17.98 3.42 11.69
C GLN A 81 -19.18 2.47 11.68
N GLY A 82 -19.64 2.03 12.84
CA GLY A 82 -20.84 1.20 12.97
C GLY A 82 -20.62 -0.10 13.72
N THR A 83 -21.40 -1.12 13.45
CA THR A 83 -21.45 -2.40 14.17
C THR A 83 -20.09 -3.05 14.33
N SER A 84 -19.81 -3.54 15.55
CA SER A 84 -18.61 -4.36 15.82
C SER A 84 -18.62 -5.58 14.90
N ASP A 85 -17.77 -5.56 13.90
CA ASP A 85 -17.58 -6.70 13.00
C ASP A 85 -16.91 -7.83 13.78
N GLN A 86 -17.69 -8.82 14.15
CA GLN A 86 -17.23 -9.99 14.92
C GLN A 86 -16.10 -10.77 14.25
N MET A 87 -15.89 -10.58 12.94
CA MET A 87 -14.84 -11.24 12.17
C MET A 87 -13.66 -10.30 11.83
N SER A 88 -13.60 -9.10 12.39
CA SER A 88 -12.53 -8.11 12.12
C SER A 88 -11.12 -8.63 12.45
N TRP A 89 -11.01 -9.60 13.37
CA TRP A 89 -9.77 -10.25 13.76
C TRP A 89 -9.20 -11.22 12.70
N MET A 90 -10.01 -11.61 11.70
CA MET A 90 -9.56 -12.50 10.62
C MET A 90 -8.58 -11.83 9.65
N THR A 91 -8.42 -10.53 9.71
CA THR A 91 -7.51 -9.77 8.88
C THR A 91 -6.65 -8.84 9.71
N SER A 92 -5.34 -8.80 9.43
CA SER A 92 -4.41 -7.90 10.11
C SER A 92 -4.65 -6.45 9.66
N LYS A 93 -4.50 -5.50 10.59
CA LYS A 93 -4.64 -4.05 10.36
C LYS A 93 -3.38 -3.33 10.83
N ASN A 94 -2.26 -3.71 10.25
CA ASN A 94 -0.96 -3.16 10.62
C ASN A 94 -0.82 -1.71 10.15
N THR A 95 0.01 -0.95 10.86
CA THR A 95 0.40 0.41 10.47
C THR A 95 1.87 0.39 10.04
N TYR A 96 2.18 1.07 8.94
CA TYR A 96 3.53 1.22 8.44
C TYR A 96 3.88 2.69 8.33
N TYR A 97 4.88 3.12 9.05
CA TYR A 97 5.43 4.46 8.97
C TYR A 97 6.84 4.40 8.39
N GLN A 98 7.09 5.14 7.31
CA GLN A 98 8.38 5.16 6.62
C GLN A 98 9.00 6.55 6.69
N GLN A 99 10.28 6.61 7.05
CA GLN A 99 11.14 7.79 6.93
C GLN A 99 12.04 7.59 5.70
N LEU A 100 11.67 8.20 4.58
CA LEU A 100 12.29 7.94 3.29
C LEU A 100 13.76 8.36 3.25
N GLN A 101 14.09 9.51 3.82
CA GLN A 101 15.46 10.03 3.88
C GLN A 101 16.35 9.19 4.80
N LYS A 102 15.83 8.73 5.94
CA LYS A 102 16.56 7.87 6.90
C LYS A 102 16.56 6.41 6.50
N LYS A 103 15.83 6.05 5.44
CA LYS A 103 15.65 4.66 5.00
C LYS A 103 15.22 3.73 6.14
N SER A 104 14.32 4.17 7.01
CA SER A 104 13.81 3.39 8.15
C SER A 104 12.29 3.23 8.07
N GLN A 105 11.81 2.12 8.61
CA GLN A 105 10.40 1.78 8.70
C GLN A 105 10.03 1.35 10.10
N LEU A 106 9.01 1.99 10.67
CA LEU A 106 8.31 1.48 11.84
C LEU A 106 7.08 0.70 11.36
N THR A 107 7.00 -0.56 11.77
CA THR A 107 5.82 -1.40 11.59
C THR A 107 5.14 -1.58 12.94
N ILE A 108 3.85 -1.30 13.02
CA ILE A 108 3.04 -1.58 14.21
C ILE A 108 2.13 -2.75 13.84
N LEU A 109 2.41 -3.90 14.44
CA LEU A 109 1.59 -5.09 14.29
C LEU A 109 0.47 -5.07 15.31
N ALA A 110 -0.77 -5.16 14.84
CA ALA A 110 -1.94 -5.33 15.70
C ALA A 110 -2.19 -6.82 15.93
N VAL A 111 -1.83 -7.33 17.11
CA VAL A 111 -1.88 -8.75 17.47
C VAL A 111 -2.65 -8.92 18.77
N PHE A 112 -3.76 -9.66 18.75
CA PHE A 112 -4.59 -9.97 19.94
C PHE A 112 -4.93 -8.75 20.80
N GLY A 113 -5.26 -7.63 20.15
CA GLY A 113 -5.58 -6.37 20.87
C GLY A 113 -4.38 -5.61 21.41
N GLN A 114 -3.17 -6.06 21.17
CA GLN A 114 -1.93 -5.38 21.52
C GLN A 114 -1.17 -4.90 20.30
N ASN A 115 -0.38 -3.84 20.46
CA ASN A 115 0.50 -3.33 19.42
C ASN A 115 1.94 -3.75 19.71
N ILE A 116 2.58 -4.35 18.70
CA ILE A 116 4.01 -4.67 18.71
C ILE A 116 4.70 -3.73 17.73
N TYR A 117 5.75 -3.06 18.20
CA TYR A 117 6.48 -2.04 17.43
C TYR A 117 7.79 -2.62 16.91
N ILE A 118 7.98 -2.59 15.59
CA ILE A 118 9.21 -3.05 14.92
C ILE A 118 9.80 -1.85 14.19
N LEU A 119 11.03 -1.48 14.54
CA LEU A 119 11.78 -0.43 13.83
C LEU A 119 12.97 -1.05 13.13
N ASP A 120 13.00 -0.92 11.83
CA ASP A 120 14.04 -1.51 11.00
C ASP A 120 14.38 -0.62 9.80
N SER A 121 15.37 -1.01 9.02
CA SER A 121 15.65 -0.38 7.73
C SER A 121 14.49 -0.60 6.76
N LEU A 122 14.35 0.29 5.77
CA LEU A 122 13.40 0.08 4.65
C LEU A 122 13.75 -1.24 3.94
N PRO A 123 12.77 -2.13 3.74
CA PRO A 123 13.01 -3.38 3.04
C PRO A 123 13.49 -3.15 1.61
N SER A 124 14.64 -3.73 1.25
CA SER A 124 15.12 -3.73 -0.13
C SER A 124 14.42 -4.84 -0.92
N ARG A 125 13.68 -4.49 -1.97
CA ARG A 125 12.96 -5.43 -2.82
C ARG A 125 13.44 -5.32 -4.26
N GLN A 126 13.81 -6.44 -4.86
CA GLN A 126 14.21 -6.51 -6.25
C GLN A 126 12.95 -6.62 -7.13
N TRP A 127 12.55 -5.51 -7.74
CA TRP A 127 11.39 -5.43 -8.60
C TRP A 127 11.75 -5.70 -10.06
N LYS A 128 11.02 -6.62 -10.71
CA LYS A 128 11.02 -6.78 -12.16
C LYS A 128 9.90 -5.93 -12.74
N ILE A 129 10.24 -4.81 -13.35
CA ILE A 129 9.27 -3.94 -14.04
C ILE A 129 8.91 -4.58 -15.38
N THR A 130 7.63 -4.57 -15.74
CA THR A 130 7.10 -5.13 -16.99
C THR A 130 6.47 -4.05 -17.88
N ASP A 131 6.13 -4.40 -19.11
CA ASP A 131 5.48 -3.47 -20.05
C ASP A 131 3.96 -3.39 -19.87
N ASN A 132 3.38 -4.22 -18.99
CA ASN A 132 1.96 -4.18 -18.71
C ASN A 132 1.58 -2.85 -18.07
N LYS A 133 0.51 -2.25 -18.58
CA LYS A 133 -0.03 -0.97 -18.11
C LYS A 133 -1.47 -1.13 -17.65
N ARG A 134 -1.91 -0.26 -16.77
CA ARG A 134 -3.29 -0.18 -16.26
C ARG A 134 -3.56 1.23 -15.78
N VAL A 135 -4.78 1.71 -15.96
CA VAL A 135 -5.25 2.94 -15.30
C VAL A 135 -5.85 2.60 -13.94
N ILE A 136 -5.41 3.28 -12.89
CA ILE A 136 -5.94 3.16 -11.51
C ILE A 136 -6.23 4.56 -11.00
N SER A 137 -7.48 4.83 -10.66
CA SER A 137 -7.94 6.14 -10.17
C SER A 137 -7.47 7.32 -11.04
N GLY A 138 -7.48 7.14 -12.38
CA GLY A 138 -7.09 8.16 -13.34
C GLY A 138 -5.58 8.26 -13.63
N TYR A 139 -4.75 7.44 -12.99
CA TYR A 139 -3.30 7.44 -13.20
C TYR A 139 -2.85 6.25 -14.04
N ASP A 140 -1.97 6.51 -15.00
CA ASP A 140 -1.28 5.46 -15.75
C ASP A 140 -0.28 4.75 -14.83
N CYS A 141 -0.46 3.45 -14.68
CA CYS A 141 0.37 2.59 -13.86
C CYS A 141 1.07 1.52 -14.67
N ARG A 142 2.33 1.24 -14.33
CA ARG A 142 3.09 0.09 -14.84
C ARG A 142 3.09 -1.03 -13.83
N LYS A 143 3.07 -2.28 -14.32
CA LYS A 143 3.16 -3.47 -13.47
C LYS A 143 4.61 -3.76 -13.12
N ALA A 144 4.85 -4.09 -11.85
CA ALA A 144 6.09 -4.66 -11.37
C ALA A 144 5.83 -5.95 -10.60
N ILE A 145 6.80 -6.85 -10.57
CA ILE A 145 6.72 -8.17 -9.94
C ILE A 145 7.86 -8.27 -8.92
N TYR A 146 7.53 -8.61 -7.70
CA TYR A 146 8.47 -8.96 -6.65
C TYR A 146 8.35 -10.44 -6.33
N GLN A 147 9.45 -11.19 -6.46
CA GLN A 147 9.55 -12.58 -6.05
C GLN A 147 10.01 -12.61 -4.61
N LYS A 148 9.10 -12.91 -3.68
CA LYS A 148 9.44 -12.97 -2.24
C LYS A 148 10.19 -14.25 -1.90
N ASN A 149 9.75 -15.38 -2.47
CA ASN A 149 10.39 -16.69 -2.38
C ASN A 149 9.94 -17.56 -3.60
N ASP A 150 10.33 -18.80 -3.67
CA ASP A 150 10.08 -19.68 -4.81
C ASP A 150 8.58 -19.86 -5.13
N SER A 151 7.71 -19.69 -4.14
CA SER A 151 6.25 -19.93 -4.27
C SER A 151 5.39 -18.67 -4.14
N THR A 152 5.98 -17.50 -3.86
CA THR A 152 5.20 -16.29 -3.56
C THR A 152 5.64 -15.11 -4.40
N ARG A 153 4.77 -14.64 -5.27
CA ARG A 153 4.94 -13.40 -6.03
C ARG A 153 3.95 -12.34 -5.58
N ILE A 154 4.43 -11.11 -5.60
CA ILE A 154 3.65 -9.92 -5.33
C ILE A 154 3.64 -9.07 -6.61
N TYR A 155 2.48 -8.67 -7.03
CA TYR A 155 2.27 -7.77 -8.16
C TYR A 155 1.97 -6.38 -7.66
N ALA A 156 2.71 -5.40 -8.16
CA ALA A 156 2.47 -3.99 -7.88
C ALA A 156 2.16 -3.24 -9.17
N TRP A 157 1.27 -2.25 -9.10
CA TRP A 157 1.03 -1.25 -10.13
C TRP A 157 1.39 0.10 -9.56
N TYR A 158 2.38 0.76 -10.13
CA TYR A 158 2.89 2.04 -9.66
C TYR A 158 2.78 3.11 -10.75
N THR A 159 2.68 4.36 -10.32
CA THR A 159 2.71 5.53 -11.19
C THR A 159 3.89 6.43 -10.85
N SER A 160 4.59 6.93 -11.88
CA SER A 160 5.65 7.93 -11.72
C SER A 160 5.13 9.36 -11.57
N ALA A 161 3.84 9.59 -11.78
CA ALA A 161 3.21 10.90 -11.55
C ALA A 161 3.19 11.29 -10.05
N LEU A 162 3.22 10.30 -9.16
CA LEU A 162 3.39 10.47 -7.71
C LEU A 162 4.81 10.02 -7.34
N ILE A 163 5.70 10.99 -7.10
CA ILE A 163 7.15 10.77 -7.00
C ILE A 163 7.57 9.87 -5.84
N PRO A 164 7.03 10.01 -4.59
CA PRO A 164 7.51 9.20 -3.48
C PRO A 164 7.33 7.71 -3.72
N SER A 165 8.41 6.94 -3.43
CA SER A 165 8.40 5.48 -3.54
C SER A 165 7.75 4.86 -2.31
N VAL A 166 6.43 4.88 -2.26
CA VAL A 166 5.61 4.42 -1.14
C VAL A 166 4.41 3.62 -1.63
N GLY A 167 3.76 2.86 -0.74
CA GLY A 167 2.59 2.06 -1.10
C GLY A 167 1.96 1.33 0.08
N PRO A 168 0.93 0.50 -0.18
CA PRO A 168 0.29 -0.33 0.83
C PRO A 168 1.30 -1.25 1.53
N GLU A 169 1.04 -1.55 2.82
CA GLU A 169 1.83 -2.51 3.64
C GLU A 169 3.34 -2.20 3.68
N GLY A 170 3.73 -0.93 3.55
CA GLY A 170 5.13 -0.53 3.54
C GLY A 170 5.92 -0.97 2.30
N PHE A 171 5.24 -1.34 1.21
CA PHE A 171 5.91 -1.63 -0.05
C PHE A 171 6.46 -0.36 -0.68
N CYS A 172 7.73 -0.42 -1.08
CA CYS A 172 8.50 0.68 -1.67
C CYS A 172 9.54 0.14 -2.66
N GLY A 173 10.39 1.02 -3.21
CA GLY A 173 11.51 0.65 -4.09
C GLY A 173 11.16 0.70 -5.58
N LEU A 174 9.97 1.15 -5.97
CA LEU A 174 9.59 1.46 -7.35
C LEU A 174 9.78 2.95 -7.65
N PRO A 175 9.97 3.35 -8.92
CA PRO A 175 10.14 4.76 -9.30
C PRO A 175 8.77 5.47 -9.31
N GLY A 176 8.17 5.62 -8.11
CA GLY A 176 6.88 6.24 -7.88
C GLY A 176 6.00 5.49 -6.88
N THR A 177 4.78 5.99 -6.69
CA THR A 177 3.83 5.48 -5.70
C THR A 177 3.05 4.27 -6.22
N ILE A 178 2.91 3.24 -5.39
CA ILE A 178 2.15 2.03 -5.68
C ILE A 178 0.67 2.30 -5.44
N LEU A 179 -0.14 2.17 -6.51
CA LEU A 179 -1.59 2.37 -6.47
C LEU A 179 -2.37 1.04 -6.48
N GLY A 180 -1.70 -0.06 -6.78
CA GLY A 180 -2.25 -1.41 -6.71
C GLY A 180 -1.22 -2.40 -6.20
N LEU A 181 -1.63 -3.33 -5.34
CA LEU A 181 -0.79 -4.39 -4.81
C LEU A 181 -1.62 -5.67 -4.70
N ALA A 182 -1.07 -6.80 -5.14
CA ALA A 182 -1.79 -8.07 -5.06
C ALA A 182 -0.83 -9.23 -4.84
N SER A 183 -1.24 -10.22 -4.03
CA SER A 183 -0.61 -11.53 -4.05
C SER A 183 -0.97 -12.28 -5.34
N GLU A 184 -0.07 -13.14 -5.84
CA GLU A 184 -0.24 -13.87 -7.10
C GLU A 184 -1.50 -14.72 -7.12
N ASP A 185 -1.82 -15.34 -6.00
CA ASP A 185 -3.03 -16.15 -5.81
C ASP A 185 -4.32 -15.33 -5.78
N GLY A 186 -4.23 -13.99 -5.75
CA GLY A 186 -5.37 -13.09 -5.60
C GLY A 186 -6.04 -13.18 -4.22
N GLY A 187 -5.34 -13.73 -3.22
CA GLY A 187 -5.84 -13.84 -1.84
C GLY A 187 -5.96 -12.49 -1.16
N ILE A 188 -5.06 -11.55 -1.46
CA ILE A 188 -5.09 -10.18 -0.95
C ILE A 188 -4.84 -9.22 -2.11
N ILE A 189 -5.72 -8.24 -2.26
CA ILE A 189 -5.65 -7.24 -3.33
C ILE A 189 -5.92 -5.86 -2.74
N TYR A 190 -5.05 -4.91 -3.04
CA TYR A 190 -5.21 -3.48 -2.75
C TYR A 190 -5.37 -2.70 -4.05
N PHE A 191 -6.35 -1.80 -4.11
CA PHE A 191 -6.42 -0.77 -5.15
C PHE A 191 -6.75 0.59 -4.56
N ALA A 192 -6.06 1.61 -5.04
CA ALA A 192 -6.41 3.01 -4.78
C ALA A 192 -7.82 3.28 -5.34
N LYS A 193 -8.66 3.93 -4.52
CA LYS A 193 -10.03 4.33 -4.87
C LYS A 193 -10.16 5.84 -4.97
N ASN A 194 -9.43 6.57 -4.14
CA ASN A 194 -9.41 8.03 -4.15
C ASN A 194 -7.98 8.53 -3.93
N ILE A 195 -7.61 9.57 -4.65
CA ILE A 195 -6.30 10.21 -4.56
C ILE A 195 -6.53 11.71 -4.43
N GLU A 196 -6.08 12.27 -3.33
CA GLU A 196 -6.18 13.69 -2.99
C GLU A 196 -4.77 14.27 -2.97
N LEU A 197 -4.46 15.20 -3.88
CA LEU A 197 -3.17 15.90 -3.93
C LEU A 197 -3.18 17.03 -2.91
N ILE A 198 -3.08 16.66 -1.65
CA ILE A 198 -3.04 17.57 -0.51
C ILE A 198 -1.65 17.54 0.15
N LYS A 199 -1.35 18.55 0.92
CA LYS A 199 -0.19 18.53 1.82
C LYS A 199 -0.67 18.06 3.19
N PRO A 200 -0.31 16.82 3.62
CA PRO A 200 -0.66 16.32 4.94
C PRO A 200 -0.14 17.25 6.05
N LYS A 201 -0.87 17.36 7.13
CA LYS A 201 -0.42 18.11 8.31
C LYS A 201 0.77 17.40 8.95
N LYS A 202 1.67 18.15 9.58
CA LYS A 202 2.83 17.56 10.27
C LYS A 202 2.42 16.58 11.35
N GLU A 203 1.31 16.88 12.04
CA GLU A 203 0.75 16.06 13.12
C GLU A 203 0.28 14.67 12.62
N ASP A 204 -0.20 14.59 11.37
CA ASP A 204 -0.67 13.34 10.75
C ASP A 204 0.49 12.41 10.34
N LEU A 205 1.70 12.94 10.26
CA LEU A 205 2.93 12.25 9.83
C LEU A 205 3.97 12.11 10.97
N VAL A 206 3.54 12.17 12.22
CA VAL A 206 4.41 11.94 13.37
C VAL A 206 4.65 10.46 13.59
N LEU A 207 5.90 10.10 13.92
CA LEU A 207 6.30 8.73 14.22
C LEU A 207 5.55 8.22 15.48
N PRO A 208 4.68 7.22 15.39
CA PRO A 208 3.76 6.84 16.47
C PRO A 208 4.38 5.83 17.46
N ILE A 209 5.62 6.01 17.90
CA ILE A 209 6.29 5.09 18.85
C ILE A 209 5.88 5.38 20.30
N GLY A 210 5.83 6.65 20.71
CA GLY A 210 5.65 7.02 22.12
C GLY A 210 6.75 6.44 23.02
N LYS A 211 6.33 5.86 24.17
CA LYS A 211 7.22 5.18 25.14
C LYS A 211 7.21 3.65 24.99
N ASN A 212 6.72 3.13 23.87
CA ASN A 212 6.57 1.70 23.66
C ASN A 212 7.92 1.02 23.43
N LYS A 213 8.03 -0.25 23.86
CA LYS A 213 9.20 -1.09 23.55
C LYS A 213 9.20 -1.38 22.04
N VAL A 214 10.36 -1.20 21.44
CA VAL A 214 10.60 -1.41 20.02
C VAL A 214 11.52 -2.60 19.83
N PHE A 215 11.25 -3.42 18.83
CA PHE A 215 12.03 -4.58 18.44
C PHE A 215 12.60 -4.37 17.03
N THR A 216 13.67 -5.07 16.69
CA THR A 216 14.00 -5.37 15.30
C THR A 216 13.15 -6.56 14.82
N LEU A 217 13.05 -6.77 13.50
CA LEU A 217 12.31 -7.91 12.95
C LEU A 217 12.89 -9.25 13.42
N ASP A 218 14.23 -9.35 13.48
CA ASP A 218 14.92 -10.56 13.89
C ASP A 218 14.75 -10.84 15.38
N GLU A 219 14.83 -9.82 16.25
CA GLU A 219 14.53 -9.97 17.68
C GLU A 219 13.10 -10.48 17.91
N LEU A 220 12.13 -9.93 17.18
CA LEU A 220 10.75 -10.37 17.31
C LEU A 220 10.56 -11.80 16.81
N ARG A 221 11.17 -12.18 15.67
CA ARG A 221 11.13 -13.55 15.15
C ARG A 221 11.68 -14.54 16.16
N LEU A 222 12.89 -14.30 16.68
CA LEU A 222 13.51 -15.16 17.69
C LEU A 222 12.66 -15.30 18.96
N LYS A 223 12.08 -14.19 19.42
CA LYS A 223 11.20 -14.20 20.59
C LYS A 223 9.96 -15.07 20.36
N ILE A 224 9.25 -14.87 19.24
CA ILE A 224 8.03 -15.61 18.94
C ILE A 224 8.35 -17.08 18.68
N GLU A 225 9.44 -17.40 17.98
CA GLU A 225 9.87 -18.77 17.75
C GLU A 225 10.17 -19.50 19.05
N LYS A 226 10.89 -18.85 19.98
CA LYS A 226 11.18 -19.41 21.30
C LYS A 226 9.90 -19.66 22.13
N GLU A 227 8.94 -18.74 22.11
CA GLU A 227 7.72 -18.84 22.91
C GLU A 227 6.66 -19.76 22.30
N TYR A 228 6.54 -19.80 20.96
CA TYR A 228 5.43 -20.41 20.27
C TYR A 228 5.81 -21.36 19.14
N GLY A 229 7.09 -21.47 18.76
CA GLY A 229 7.55 -22.28 17.62
C GLY A 229 7.15 -23.77 17.69
N ASN A 230 7.08 -24.33 18.90
CA ASN A 230 6.69 -25.71 19.14
C ASN A 230 5.17 -25.89 19.31
N THR A 231 4.38 -24.83 19.21
CA THR A 231 2.91 -24.92 19.34
C THR A 231 2.27 -25.23 17.99
N ARG A 232 1.18 -25.99 17.99
CA ARG A 232 0.43 -26.36 16.77
C ARG A 232 -0.03 -25.18 15.94
N TRP A 233 -0.27 -24.03 16.56
CA TRP A 233 -0.75 -22.80 15.92
C TRP A 233 0.37 -21.78 15.66
N GLY A 234 1.55 -21.95 16.27
CA GLY A 234 2.66 -21.01 16.18
C GLY A 234 3.11 -20.77 14.75
N LYS A 235 3.30 -21.84 13.95
CA LYS A 235 3.72 -21.72 12.54
C LYS A 235 2.74 -20.88 11.71
N GLY A 236 1.43 -21.15 11.85
CA GLY A 236 0.41 -20.38 11.12
C GLY A 236 0.35 -18.91 11.55
N MET A 237 0.62 -18.62 12.83
CA MET A 237 0.73 -17.26 13.34
C MET A 237 1.95 -16.54 12.76
N PHE A 238 3.09 -17.22 12.65
CA PHE A 238 4.29 -16.68 11.99
C PHE A 238 4.03 -16.29 10.55
N ASP A 239 3.46 -17.21 9.76
CA ASP A 239 3.15 -16.97 8.35
C ASP A 239 2.24 -15.76 8.17
N GLU A 240 1.36 -15.53 9.13
CA GLU A 240 0.43 -14.41 9.09
C GLU A 240 1.07 -13.09 9.51
N LEU A 241 1.78 -13.05 10.64
CA LEU A 241 2.41 -11.85 11.17
C LEU A 241 3.48 -11.30 10.22
N PHE A 242 4.24 -12.20 9.61
CA PHE A 242 5.36 -11.84 8.73
C PHE A 242 5.04 -11.95 7.24
N ARG A 243 3.76 -12.05 6.88
CA ARG A 243 3.34 -12.20 5.49
C ARG A 243 3.89 -11.11 4.57
N TRP A 244 3.92 -9.88 5.02
CA TRP A 244 4.35 -8.70 4.25
C TRP A 244 5.74 -8.17 4.63
N LEU A 245 6.35 -8.71 5.65
CA LEU A 245 7.66 -8.29 6.18
C LEU A 245 8.82 -9.09 5.58
#